data_273d37f929f9fbf145dd52d2d24e3649
#
_entry.id   273d37f929f9fbf145dd52d2d24e3649
#
_cell.length_a   1.000
_cell.length_b   1.000
_cell.length_c   1.000
_cell.angle_alpha   90.00
_cell.angle_beta   90.00
_cell.angle_gamma   90.00
#
_symmetry.space_group_name_H-M   'P 1'
#
loop_
_entity.id
_entity.type
_entity.pdbx_description
1 polymer ?
#
loop_
_entity_poly.entity_id
_entity_poly.type
_entity_poly.pdbx_seq_one_letter_code
_entity_poly.pdbx_strand_id
1 'polypeptide(L)'
;VVLNRYSPRVGDERRQWLLLRWRAAAAALDHRQAALALRRLVDGNLKALDAPLFPGKPLSDQGNGLDQLAWHEAALGHNAVVVELQLLGDLTGVQGAKRLARAAQWLDADQFEQADQLLETALDQAAAAEAWGLAMDLLHQQLQLQLAAGGDGARPRQRIQRLATVLNDRYSLQQLQPEAEPDPLLRSP
;
A
#
# COMPACT_ATOMS: atom_id res chain seq x y z
N VAL A 1 4.70 -10.32 29.41
CA VAL A 1 4.40 -11.33 30.44
C VAL A 1 3.23 -10.90 31.32
N VAL A 2 3.17 -9.63 31.79
CA VAL A 2 2.07 -9.12 32.64
C VAL A 2 0.74 -9.05 31.88
N LEU A 3 0.75 -8.54 30.64
CA LEU A 3 -0.45 -8.40 29.80
C LEU A 3 -1.13 -9.74 29.46
N ASN A 4 -0.42 -10.85 29.56
CA ASN A 4 -0.99 -12.18 29.28
C ASN A 4 -1.73 -12.79 30.51
N ARG A 5 -1.51 -12.25 31.69
CA ARG A 5 -2.12 -12.74 32.95
C ARG A 5 -3.44 -12.08 33.30
N TYR A 6 -3.72 -10.94 32.69
CA TYR A 6 -4.92 -10.15 32.91
C TYR A 6 -5.68 -9.93 31.61
N SER A 7 -6.95 -10.29 31.56
CA SER A 7 -7.85 -10.04 30.44
C SER A 7 -9.09 -9.32 30.97
N PRO A 8 -9.21 -8.00 30.73
CA PRO A 8 -10.36 -7.23 31.18
C PRO A 8 -11.67 -7.75 30.59
N ARG A 9 -12.78 -7.49 31.28
CA ARG A 9 -14.13 -7.70 30.73
C ARG A 9 -14.37 -6.75 29.52
N VAL A 10 -15.43 -7.03 28.76
CA VAL A 10 -15.83 -6.21 27.61
C VAL A 10 -16.06 -4.76 28.04
N GLY A 11 -15.57 -3.80 27.27
CA GLY A 11 -15.69 -2.36 27.51
C GLY A 11 -14.40 -1.60 27.19
N ASP A 12 -14.35 -0.33 27.59
CA ASP A 12 -13.23 0.58 27.30
C ASP A 12 -11.90 0.09 27.87
N GLU A 13 -11.91 -0.53 29.05
CA GLU A 13 -10.71 -1.10 29.67
C GLU A 13 -10.11 -2.21 28.79
N ARG A 14 -10.97 -3.10 28.25
CA ARG A 14 -10.54 -4.14 27.31
C ARG A 14 -9.99 -3.54 26.02
N ARG A 15 -10.61 -2.49 25.50
CA ARG A 15 -10.14 -1.77 24.32
C ARG A 15 -8.73 -1.21 24.55
N GLN A 16 -8.52 -0.50 25.64
CA GLN A 16 -7.21 0.06 26.01
C GLN A 16 -6.15 -1.04 26.19
N TRP A 17 -6.51 -2.13 26.87
CA TRP A 17 -5.63 -3.28 27.06
C TRP A 17 -5.23 -3.92 25.73
N LEU A 18 -6.16 -4.10 24.77
CA LEU A 18 -5.87 -4.65 23.44
C LEU A 18 -4.95 -3.72 22.64
N LEU A 19 -5.15 -2.41 22.71
CA LEU A 19 -4.27 -1.43 22.09
C LEU A 19 -2.85 -1.46 22.68
N LEU A 20 -2.71 -1.55 23.98
CA LEU A 20 -1.41 -1.71 24.65
C LEU A 20 -0.74 -3.03 24.25
N ARG A 21 -1.50 -4.11 24.18
CA ARG A 21 -1.00 -5.42 23.76
C ARG A 21 -0.52 -5.39 22.31
N TRP A 22 -1.30 -4.78 21.40
CA TRP A 22 -0.89 -4.57 20.03
C TRP A 22 0.42 -3.78 19.95
N ARG A 23 0.53 -2.63 20.64
CA ARG A 23 1.74 -1.81 20.63
C ARG A 23 2.97 -2.56 21.15
N ALA A 24 2.82 -3.30 22.23
CA ALA A 24 3.91 -4.10 22.79
C ALA A 24 4.36 -5.20 21.83
N ALA A 25 3.42 -5.90 21.18
CA ALA A 25 3.71 -6.94 20.21
C ALA A 25 4.35 -6.35 18.93
N ALA A 26 3.83 -5.22 18.44
CA ALA A 26 4.38 -4.51 17.28
C ALA A 26 5.82 -4.03 17.53
N ALA A 27 6.10 -3.46 18.71
CA ALA A 27 7.43 -3.04 19.11
C ALA A 27 8.42 -4.22 19.24
N ALA A 28 7.91 -5.42 19.60
CA ALA A 28 8.69 -6.65 19.66
C ALA A 28 8.77 -7.41 18.32
N LEU A 29 8.19 -6.87 17.24
CA LEU A 29 8.06 -7.52 15.93
C LEU A 29 7.32 -8.87 16.00
N ASP A 30 6.51 -9.09 17.04
CA ASP A 30 5.62 -10.25 17.13
C ASP A 30 4.34 -9.98 16.32
N HIS A 31 4.48 -10.09 14.98
CA HIS A 31 3.41 -9.78 14.04
C HIS A 31 2.15 -10.61 14.28
N ARG A 32 2.31 -11.89 14.70
CA ARG A 32 1.18 -12.78 14.99
C ARG A 32 0.34 -12.26 16.16
N GLN A 33 0.98 -11.90 17.29
CA GLN A 33 0.27 -11.37 18.44
C GLN A 33 -0.30 -9.97 18.18
N ALA A 34 0.40 -9.16 17.40
CA ALA A 34 -0.08 -7.84 16.99
C ALA A 34 -1.35 -7.96 16.13
N ALA A 35 -1.34 -8.77 15.09
CA ALA A 35 -2.51 -9.03 14.24
C ALA A 35 -3.70 -9.59 15.05
N LEU A 36 -3.43 -10.54 15.97
CA LEU A 36 -4.46 -11.10 16.85
C LEU A 36 -5.09 -10.05 17.77
N ALA A 37 -4.28 -9.13 18.32
CA ALA A 37 -4.78 -8.05 19.16
C ALA A 37 -5.71 -7.11 18.39
N LEU A 38 -5.35 -6.71 17.16
CA LEU A 38 -6.18 -5.89 16.29
C LEU A 38 -7.50 -6.58 15.91
N ARG A 39 -7.46 -7.86 15.53
CA ARG A 39 -8.68 -8.63 15.22
C ARG A 39 -9.64 -8.71 16.39
N ARG A 40 -9.11 -8.91 17.61
CA ARG A 40 -9.90 -8.94 18.85
C ARG A 40 -10.44 -7.58 19.27
N LEU A 41 -9.79 -6.49 18.86
CA LEU A 41 -10.22 -5.12 19.14
C LEU A 41 -11.60 -4.81 18.55
N VAL A 42 -11.93 -5.47 17.44
CA VAL A 42 -13.16 -5.24 16.67
C VAL A 42 -14.10 -6.46 16.63
N ASP A 43 -13.82 -7.47 17.47
CA ASP A 43 -14.65 -8.69 17.61
C ASP A 43 -15.02 -9.32 16.25
N GLY A 44 -14.07 -9.31 15.29
CA GLY A 44 -14.22 -9.88 13.94
C GLY A 44 -14.81 -8.93 12.90
N ASN A 45 -15.35 -7.78 13.25
CA ASN A 45 -15.79 -6.78 12.28
C ASN A 45 -14.59 -5.96 11.78
N LEU A 46 -13.82 -6.50 10.84
CA LEU A 46 -12.58 -5.89 10.35
C LEU A 46 -12.80 -4.51 9.74
N LYS A 47 -13.97 -4.23 9.16
CA LYS A 47 -14.30 -2.90 8.62
C LYS A 47 -14.27 -1.80 9.70
N ALA A 48 -14.52 -2.14 10.95
CA ALA A 48 -14.42 -1.19 12.06
C ALA A 48 -12.97 -0.73 12.35
N LEU A 49 -11.96 -1.41 11.77
CA LEU A 49 -10.56 -0.97 11.79
C LEU A 49 -10.27 0.14 10.76
N ASP A 50 -11.20 0.47 9.86
CA ASP A 50 -11.04 1.58 8.92
C ASP A 50 -11.22 2.93 9.61
N ALA A 51 -10.50 3.10 10.70
CA ALA A 51 -10.50 4.27 11.56
C ALA A 51 -9.15 4.41 12.27
N PRO A 52 -8.79 5.61 12.75
CA PRO A 52 -7.62 5.80 13.58
C PRO A 52 -7.70 4.94 14.85
N LEU A 53 -6.63 4.21 15.16
CA LEU A 53 -6.55 3.41 16.39
C LEU A 53 -6.55 4.27 17.65
N PHE A 54 -6.05 5.50 17.55
CA PHE A 54 -5.99 6.49 18.62
C PHE A 54 -6.72 7.76 18.19
N PRO A 55 -7.97 7.97 18.63
CA PRO A 55 -8.69 9.22 18.37
C PRO A 55 -7.89 10.44 18.86
N GLY A 56 -7.84 11.49 18.05
CA GLY A 56 -7.15 12.75 18.40
C GLY A 56 -5.65 12.80 18.06
N LYS A 57 -5.05 11.74 17.53
CA LYS A 57 -3.70 11.80 16.93
C LYS A 57 -3.80 11.93 15.40
N PRO A 58 -2.88 12.68 14.74
CA PRO A 58 -2.86 12.77 13.29
C PRO A 58 -2.73 11.38 12.66
N LEU A 59 -3.48 11.12 11.59
CA LEU A 59 -3.38 9.88 10.81
C LEU A 59 -1.99 9.67 10.20
N SER A 60 -1.23 10.77 9.99
CA SER A 60 0.07 10.78 9.35
C SER A 60 1.10 9.84 9.98
N ASP A 61 0.98 9.59 11.29
CA ASP A 61 2.05 8.90 12.02
C ASP A 61 1.81 7.40 12.25
N GLN A 62 0.59 6.90 12.06
CA GLN A 62 0.25 5.53 12.45
C GLN A 62 -0.65 4.76 11.48
N GLY A 63 -1.19 5.41 10.44
CA GLY A 63 -2.20 4.79 9.58
C GLY A 63 -3.49 4.47 10.34
N ASN A 64 -4.46 3.86 9.69
CA ASN A 64 -5.64 3.32 10.36
C ASN A 64 -5.42 1.85 10.77
N GLY A 65 -6.37 1.28 11.50
CA GLY A 65 -6.26 -0.08 11.99
C GLY A 65 -6.17 -1.13 10.89
N LEU A 66 -6.82 -0.93 9.73
CA LEU A 66 -6.71 -1.84 8.57
C LEU A 66 -5.29 -1.83 7.98
N ASP A 67 -4.69 -0.66 7.82
CA ASP A 67 -3.32 -0.55 7.29
C ASP A 67 -2.32 -1.22 8.25
N GLN A 68 -2.51 -1.07 9.57
CA GLN A 68 -1.68 -1.73 10.57
C GLN A 68 -1.85 -3.25 10.54
N LEU A 69 -3.08 -3.74 10.43
CA LEU A 69 -3.35 -5.17 10.32
C LEU A 69 -2.75 -5.74 9.04
N ALA A 70 -2.94 -5.06 7.89
CA ALA A 70 -2.36 -5.47 6.62
C ALA A 70 -0.83 -5.54 6.68
N TRP A 71 -0.17 -4.58 7.34
CA TRP A 71 1.28 -4.62 7.53
C TRP A 71 1.73 -5.84 8.33
N HIS A 72 1.03 -6.20 9.41
CA HIS A 72 1.36 -7.40 10.18
C HIS A 72 1.11 -8.69 9.38
N GLU A 73 0.02 -8.77 8.62
CA GLU A 73 -0.27 -9.94 7.77
C GLU A 73 0.75 -10.08 6.63
N ALA A 74 1.21 -8.96 6.05
CA ALA A 74 2.28 -8.95 5.06
C ALA A 74 3.59 -9.54 5.62
N ALA A 75 3.97 -9.12 6.82
CA ALA A 75 5.16 -9.66 7.50
C ALA A 75 5.06 -11.17 7.85
N LEU A 76 3.83 -11.71 7.89
CA LEU A 76 3.55 -13.13 8.05
C LEU A 76 3.47 -13.90 6.72
N GLY A 77 3.58 -13.21 5.58
CA GLY A 77 3.46 -13.81 4.25
C GLY A 77 2.03 -14.13 3.82
N HIS A 78 1.03 -13.54 4.46
CA HIS A 78 -0.39 -13.79 4.16
C HIS A 78 -0.90 -12.84 3.07
N ASN A 79 -0.32 -12.90 1.86
CA ASN A 79 -0.56 -11.95 0.77
C ASN A 79 -2.04 -11.78 0.40
N ALA A 80 -2.80 -12.87 0.27
CA ALA A 80 -4.23 -12.80 -0.04
C ALA A 80 -5.01 -12.01 1.02
N VAL A 81 -4.69 -12.20 2.30
CA VAL A 81 -5.31 -11.45 3.40
C VAL A 81 -4.96 -9.97 3.33
N VAL A 82 -3.71 -9.63 2.93
CA VAL A 82 -3.29 -8.23 2.73
C VAL A 82 -4.15 -7.57 1.66
N VAL A 83 -4.35 -8.23 0.51
CA VAL A 83 -5.20 -7.72 -0.57
C VAL A 83 -6.62 -7.48 -0.07
N GLU A 84 -7.23 -8.47 0.60
CA GLU A 84 -8.57 -8.33 1.17
C GLU A 84 -8.69 -7.13 2.12
N LEU A 85 -7.73 -6.96 3.03
CA LEU A 85 -7.72 -5.85 4.00
C LEU A 85 -7.58 -4.49 3.33
N GLN A 86 -6.71 -4.37 2.30
CA GLN A 86 -6.56 -3.13 1.54
C GLN A 86 -7.86 -2.76 0.80
N LEU A 87 -8.58 -3.75 0.26
CA LEU A 87 -9.83 -3.55 -0.48
C LEU A 87 -11.06 -3.37 0.43
N LEU A 88 -10.95 -3.72 1.72
CA LEU A 88 -12.06 -3.60 2.68
C LEU A 88 -12.30 -2.15 3.14
N GLY A 89 -11.28 -1.30 3.09
CA GLY A 89 -11.34 0.08 3.54
C GLY A 89 -12.01 1.04 2.55
N ASP A 90 -12.03 2.31 2.89
CA ASP A 90 -12.46 3.36 1.97
C ASP A 90 -11.47 3.46 0.79
N LEU A 91 -11.98 3.29 -0.43
CA LEU A 91 -11.21 3.29 -1.68
C LEU A 91 -11.33 4.63 -2.43
N THR A 92 -11.80 5.69 -1.79
CA THR A 92 -11.96 7.00 -2.42
C THR A 92 -10.78 7.93 -2.16
N GLY A 93 -10.54 8.85 -3.08
CA GLY A 93 -9.51 9.88 -2.98
C GLY A 93 -8.08 9.32 -2.86
N VAL A 94 -7.18 10.15 -2.33
CA VAL A 94 -5.73 9.84 -2.24
C VAL A 94 -5.45 8.57 -1.41
N GLN A 95 -6.16 8.38 -0.29
CA GLN A 95 -5.95 7.20 0.55
C GLN A 95 -6.48 5.93 -0.12
N GLY A 96 -7.62 6.03 -0.81
CA GLY A 96 -8.16 4.94 -1.62
C GLY A 96 -7.21 4.55 -2.75
N ALA A 97 -6.66 5.53 -3.48
CA ALA A 97 -5.65 5.28 -4.51
C ALA A 97 -4.42 4.52 -3.96
N LYS A 98 -3.91 4.93 -2.80
CA LYS A 98 -2.77 4.24 -2.15
C LYS A 98 -3.11 2.82 -1.72
N ARG A 99 -4.34 2.55 -1.27
CA ARG A 99 -4.78 1.20 -0.90
C ARG A 99 -4.90 0.29 -2.12
N LEU A 100 -5.52 0.78 -3.19
CA LEU A 100 -5.63 0.06 -4.45
C LEU A 100 -4.24 -0.31 -5.00
N ALA A 101 -3.29 0.64 -4.98
CA ALA A 101 -1.92 0.40 -5.39
C ALA A 101 -1.21 -0.66 -4.55
N ARG A 102 -1.37 -0.61 -3.22
CA ARG A 102 -0.84 -1.64 -2.33
C ARG A 102 -1.48 -3.00 -2.57
N ALA A 103 -2.81 -3.06 -2.77
CA ALA A 103 -3.47 -4.32 -3.12
C ALA A 103 -2.89 -4.92 -4.40
N ALA A 104 -2.68 -4.10 -5.44
CA ALA A 104 -2.08 -4.55 -6.69
C ALA A 104 -0.67 -5.13 -6.52
N GLN A 105 0.13 -4.61 -5.58
CA GLN A 105 1.49 -5.12 -5.31
C GLN A 105 1.53 -6.51 -4.67
N TRP A 106 0.46 -6.92 -3.99
CA TRP A 106 0.38 -8.19 -3.26
C TRP A 106 -0.37 -9.28 -4.02
N LEU A 107 -0.86 -8.97 -5.22
CA LEU A 107 -1.45 -9.98 -6.12
C LEU A 107 -0.34 -10.84 -6.74
N ASP A 108 -0.66 -12.11 -6.96
CA ASP A 108 0.25 -13.06 -7.59
C ASP A 108 0.43 -12.74 -9.09
N ALA A 109 1.52 -13.23 -9.68
CA ALA A 109 1.87 -12.92 -11.07
C ALA A 109 0.82 -13.37 -12.10
N ASP A 110 0.04 -14.40 -11.79
CA ASP A 110 -1.07 -14.88 -12.63
C ASP A 110 -2.32 -14.00 -12.54
N GLN A 111 -2.37 -13.08 -11.58
CA GLN A 111 -3.44 -12.09 -11.38
C GLN A 111 -3.11 -10.72 -11.99
N PHE A 112 -2.25 -10.69 -13.01
CA PHE A 112 -1.78 -9.48 -13.67
C PHE A 112 -2.92 -8.54 -14.09
N GLU A 113 -3.96 -9.07 -14.75
CA GLU A 113 -5.09 -8.27 -15.22
C GLU A 113 -5.83 -7.57 -14.06
N GLN A 114 -5.98 -8.26 -12.94
CA GLN A 114 -6.60 -7.71 -11.74
C GLN A 114 -5.71 -6.60 -11.14
N ALA A 115 -4.40 -6.81 -11.08
CA ALA A 115 -3.46 -5.82 -10.59
C ALA A 115 -3.46 -4.55 -11.46
N ASP A 116 -3.45 -4.70 -12.79
CA ASP A 116 -3.50 -3.57 -13.73
C ASP A 116 -4.81 -2.79 -13.58
N GLN A 117 -5.94 -3.48 -13.41
CA GLN A 117 -7.25 -2.84 -13.19
C GLN A 117 -7.30 -2.06 -11.86
N LEU A 118 -6.71 -2.60 -10.79
CA LEU A 118 -6.61 -1.87 -9.52
C LEU A 118 -5.76 -0.60 -9.66
N LEU A 119 -4.66 -0.65 -10.41
CA LEU A 119 -3.83 0.52 -10.69
C LEU A 119 -4.56 1.56 -11.56
N GLU A 120 -5.35 1.14 -12.55
CA GLU A 120 -6.19 2.07 -13.32
C GLU A 120 -7.20 2.79 -12.41
N THR A 121 -7.88 2.04 -11.54
CA THR A 121 -8.82 2.63 -10.57
C THR A 121 -8.10 3.58 -9.62
N ALA A 122 -6.88 3.23 -9.18
CA ALA A 122 -6.05 4.10 -8.33
C ALA A 122 -5.67 5.39 -9.04
N LEU A 123 -5.34 5.32 -10.34
CA LEU A 123 -5.02 6.48 -11.17
C LEU A 123 -6.21 7.41 -11.31
N ASP A 124 -7.43 6.88 -11.50
CA ASP A 124 -8.64 7.67 -11.58
C ASP A 124 -8.91 8.42 -10.25
N GLN A 125 -8.70 7.75 -9.11
CA GLN A 125 -8.83 8.38 -7.78
C GLN A 125 -7.76 9.46 -7.56
N ALA A 126 -6.50 9.21 -7.95
CA ALA A 126 -5.42 10.17 -7.83
C ALA A 126 -5.66 11.41 -8.72
N ALA A 127 -6.13 11.21 -9.96
CA ALA A 127 -6.47 12.28 -10.88
C ALA A 127 -7.64 13.11 -10.39
N ALA A 128 -8.71 12.48 -9.90
CA ALA A 128 -9.88 13.16 -9.32
C ALA A 128 -9.52 14.02 -8.09
N ALA A 129 -8.48 13.62 -7.37
CA ALA A 129 -7.93 14.34 -6.21
C ALA A 129 -6.81 15.33 -6.59
N GLU A 130 -6.50 15.50 -7.88
CA GLU A 130 -5.38 16.31 -8.40
C GLU A 130 -4.02 15.94 -7.77
N ALA A 131 -3.88 14.71 -7.31
CA ALA A 131 -2.67 14.18 -6.67
C ALA A 131 -1.65 13.72 -7.71
N TRP A 132 -1.12 14.65 -8.51
CA TRP A 132 -0.29 14.36 -9.70
C TRP A 132 1.01 13.61 -9.38
N GLY A 133 1.63 13.90 -8.22
CA GLY A 133 2.80 13.12 -7.77
C GLY A 133 2.45 11.65 -7.55
N LEU A 134 1.33 11.37 -6.86
CA LEU A 134 0.84 10.01 -6.68
C LEU A 134 0.48 9.36 -8.03
N ALA A 135 -0.17 10.10 -8.95
CA ALA A 135 -0.48 9.58 -10.28
C ALA A 135 0.79 9.17 -11.04
N MET A 136 1.88 9.94 -10.91
CA MET A 136 3.18 9.59 -11.49
C MET A 136 3.74 8.29 -10.91
N ASP A 137 3.73 8.14 -9.57
CA ASP A 137 4.19 6.93 -8.88
C ASP A 137 3.38 5.69 -9.33
N LEU A 138 2.06 5.84 -9.46
CA LEU A 138 1.16 4.77 -9.93
C LEU A 138 1.45 4.37 -11.38
N LEU A 139 1.72 5.32 -12.26
CA LEU A 139 2.11 5.03 -13.65
C LEU A 139 3.44 4.28 -13.73
N HIS A 140 4.42 4.64 -12.89
CA HIS A 140 5.68 3.89 -12.81
C HIS A 140 5.44 2.46 -12.28
N GLN A 141 4.59 2.30 -11.27
CA GLN A 141 4.21 0.97 -10.77
C GLN A 141 3.52 0.13 -11.86
N GLN A 142 2.61 0.73 -12.64
CA GLN A 142 1.95 0.07 -13.77
C GLN A 142 2.94 -0.33 -14.86
N LEU A 143 3.92 0.53 -15.17
CA LEU A 143 5.00 0.21 -16.10
C LEU A 143 5.79 -1.00 -15.64
N GLN A 144 6.20 -1.05 -14.38
CA GLN A 144 6.94 -2.19 -13.83
C GLN A 144 6.11 -3.48 -13.87
N LEU A 145 4.83 -3.39 -13.53
CA LEU A 145 3.91 -4.52 -13.59
C LEU A 145 3.81 -5.09 -15.02
N GLN A 146 3.62 -4.23 -16.03
CA GLN A 146 3.50 -4.66 -17.43
C GLN A 146 4.80 -5.26 -17.95
N LEU A 147 5.96 -4.67 -17.61
CA LEU A 147 7.27 -5.24 -18.00
C LEU A 147 7.52 -6.60 -17.35
N ALA A 148 7.17 -6.76 -16.07
CA ALA A 148 7.29 -8.04 -15.36
C ALA A 148 6.40 -9.14 -15.96
N ALA A 149 5.25 -8.76 -16.52
CA ALA A 149 4.36 -9.67 -17.25
C ALA A 149 4.78 -9.93 -18.72
N GLY A 150 5.93 -9.41 -19.15
CA GLY A 150 6.44 -9.59 -20.52
C GLY A 150 5.84 -8.65 -21.56
N GLY A 151 5.09 -7.63 -21.14
CA GLY A 151 4.58 -6.56 -22.01
C GLY A 151 5.67 -5.53 -22.36
N ASP A 152 5.35 -4.66 -23.32
CA ASP A 152 6.27 -3.60 -23.77
C ASP A 152 6.19 -2.31 -22.92
N GLY A 153 5.18 -2.19 -22.05
CA GLY A 153 4.93 -1.01 -21.22
C GLY A 153 4.65 0.28 -22.03
N ALA A 154 4.27 0.17 -23.29
CA ALA A 154 4.08 1.33 -24.17
C ALA A 154 3.02 2.30 -23.65
N ARG A 155 1.88 1.76 -23.16
CA ARG A 155 0.77 2.57 -22.63
C ARG A 155 1.18 3.40 -21.39
N PRO A 156 1.74 2.83 -20.33
CA PRO A 156 2.15 3.62 -19.17
C PRO A 156 3.31 4.57 -19.52
N ARG A 157 4.28 4.20 -20.37
CA ARG A 157 5.34 5.13 -20.82
C ARG A 157 4.77 6.37 -21.49
N GLN A 158 3.79 6.21 -22.38
CA GLN A 158 3.15 7.34 -23.05
C GLN A 158 2.43 8.25 -22.05
N ARG A 159 1.75 7.67 -21.05
CA ARG A 159 1.05 8.42 -20.00
C ARG A 159 2.02 9.17 -19.08
N ILE A 160 3.13 8.53 -18.68
CA ILE A 160 4.21 9.17 -17.92
C ILE A 160 4.77 10.35 -18.71
N GLN A 161 5.10 10.16 -20.00
CA GLN A 161 5.63 11.22 -20.84
C GLN A 161 4.68 12.43 -20.90
N ARG A 162 3.38 12.19 -21.11
CA ARG A 162 2.38 13.26 -21.15
C ARG A 162 2.29 14.01 -19.81
N LEU A 163 2.19 13.28 -18.70
CA LEU A 163 2.08 13.88 -17.38
C LEU A 163 3.36 14.64 -17.01
N ALA A 164 4.53 14.05 -17.23
CA ALA A 164 5.83 14.67 -16.97
C ALA A 164 6.02 15.96 -17.79
N THR A 165 5.54 15.99 -19.05
CA THR A 165 5.59 17.19 -19.89
C THR A 165 4.71 18.30 -19.29
N VAL A 166 3.49 17.97 -18.86
CA VAL A 166 2.57 18.94 -18.25
C VAL A 166 3.12 19.48 -16.94
N LEU A 167 3.74 18.62 -16.12
CA LEU A 167 4.33 18.99 -14.83
C LEU A 167 5.72 19.60 -14.95
N ASN A 168 6.31 19.65 -16.16
CA ASN A 168 7.70 20.02 -16.39
C ASN A 168 8.71 19.17 -15.59
N ASP A 169 8.42 17.89 -15.41
CA ASP A 169 9.22 16.91 -14.69
C ASP A 169 10.29 16.32 -15.62
N ARG A 170 11.45 16.97 -15.65
CA ARG A 170 12.59 16.55 -16.46
C ARG A 170 13.18 15.21 -16.05
N TYR A 171 13.10 14.86 -14.76
CA TYR A 171 13.66 13.62 -14.24
C TYR A 171 12.90 12.41 -14.80
N SER A 172 11.57 12.41 -14.70
CA SER A 172 10.75 11.35 -15.28
C SER A 172 10.90 11.23 -16.81
N LEU A 173 11.08 12.37 -17.50
CA LEU A 173 11.33 12.36 -18.95
C LEU A 173 12.69 11.73 -19.30
N GLN A 174 13.73 11.95 -18.50
CA GLN A 174 15.04 11.31 -18.72
C GLN A 174 14.99 9.80 -18.49
N GLN A 175 14.26 9.33 -17.48
CA GLN A 175 14.14 7.90 -17.19
C GLN A 175 13.40 7.12 -18.30
N LEU A 176 12.59 7.79 -19.10
CA LEU A 176 11.90 7.16 -20.24
C LEU A 176 12.78 7.03 -21.48
N GLN A 177 13.89 7.77 -21.55
CA GLN A 177 14.83 7.62 -22.65
C GLN A 177 15.53 6.26 -22.51
N PRO A 178 15.62 5.45 -23.58
CA PRO A 178 16.46 4.27 -23.55
C PRO A 178 17.86 4.73 -23.18
N GLU A 179 18.54 4.00 -22.26
CA GLU A 179 19.95 4.23 -21.98
C GLU A 179 20.66 4.36 -23.32
N ALA A 180 21.28 5.52 -23.57
CA ALA A 180 22.09 5.71 -24.76
C ALA A 180 23.10 4.56 -24.79
N GLU A 181 23.10 3.76 -25.86
CA GLU A 181 24.11 2.70 -25.99
C GLU A 181 25.47 3.29 -25.63
N PRO A 182 26.23 2.65 -24.74
CA PRO A 182 27.54 3.17 -24.37
C PRO A 182 28.34 3.35 -25.66
N ASP A 183 28.82 4.58 -25.86
CA ASP A 183 29.56 5.00 -27.04
C ASP A 183 30.57 3.90 -27.41
N PRO A 184 30.47 3.27 -28.60
CA PRO A 184 31.37 2.22 -29.02
C PRO A 184 32.84 2.65 -29.01
N LEU A 185 33.11 3.95 -28.99
CA LEU A 185 34.46 4.52 -28.87
C LEU A 185 35.07 4.44 -27.49
N LEU A 186 34.29 4.12 -26.45
CA LEU A 186 34.78 3.90 -25.08
C LEU A 186 35.22 2.44 -24.79
N ARG A 187 35.10 1.54 -25.74
CA ARG A 187 35.74 0.22 -25.70
C ARG A 187 37.21 0.38 -26.13
N SER A 188 38.03 0.86 -25.22
CA SER A 188 39.49 0.82 -25.41
C SER A 188 39.98 -0.62 -25.38
N PRO A 189 40.99 -0.92 -26.21
CA PRO A 189 41.57 -2.27 -26.40
C PRO A 189 42.26 -2.82 -25.12
#